data_6f303dad3747719e53ff459d9b9f9ee5
#
_entry.id   6f303dad3747719e53ff459d9b9f9ee5
#
_cell.length_a   1.000
_cell.length_b   1.000
_cell.length_c   1.000
_cell.angle_alpha   90.00
_cell.angle_beta   90.00
_cell.angle_gamma   90.00
#
_symmetry.space_group_name_H-M   'P 1'
#
loop_
_entity.id
_entity.type
_entity.pdbx_description
1 polymer ?
#
loop_
_entity_poly.entity_id
_entity_poly.type
_entity_poly.pdbx_seq_one_letter_code
_entity_poly.pdbx_strand_id
1 'polypeptide(L)'
;MEAAFFDLDKTVIAKTSIIAYAPTLRKNGYLSVPMAVRTAWGHLLFKFFGADEKSLDKARKTALRLATGMNQKAMKRLVRDNLTEVIEPIVYDDAIDLIEDHKLKGHLVVLISASPTEIVEPLAEHLGIDDFIATTPVVDSEGRYTGEVEFYAAGSHKAEAIKDLSSRKNISLENSWAYSDSSTDMPMLELVGNPVAVNPDREPRKQAEEKNLSLIHI
;
A
#
# COMPACT_ATOMS: atom_id res chain seq x y z
N MET A 1 -13.80 16.89 10.49
CA MET A 1 -12.32 16.88 10.58
C MET A 1 -11.73 16.72 9.19
N GLU A 2 -10.45 17.06 8.99
CA GLU A 2 -9.73 16.87 7.75
C GLU A 2 -8.80 15.66 7.86
N ALA A 3 -8.46 15.03 6.73
CA ALA A 3 -7.58 13.88 6.70
C ALA A 3 -6.56 13.96 5.55
N ALA A 4 -5.45 13.23 5.70
CA ALA A 4 -4.46 12.99 4.67
C ALA A 4 -4.30 11.50 4.44
N PHE A 5 -4.64 11.04 3.25
CA PHE A 5 -4.60 9.65 2.83
C PHE A 5 -3.33 9.39 2.01
N PHE A 6 -2.47 8.52 2.49
CA PHE A 6 -1.21 8.18 1.83
C PHE A 6 -1.23 6.76 1.28
N ASP A 7 -1.00 6.59 -0.02
CA ASP A 7 -0.58 5.28 -0.52
C ASP A 7 0.80 4.93 0.02
N LEU A 8 1.13 3.64 0.10
CA LEU A 8 2.38 3.17 0.67
C LEU A 8 3.48 2.99 -0.37
N ASP A 9 3.25 2.09 -1.33
CA ASP A 9 4.27 1.57 -2.22
C ASP A 9 4.65 2.60 -3.29
N LYS A 10 5.91 3.09 -3.30
CA LYS A 10 6.46 4.18 -4.13
C LYS A 10 5.88 5.57 -3.85
N THR A 11 5.10 5.70 -2.78
CA THR A 11 4.57 6.98 -2.29
C THR A 11 5.19 7.34 -0.94
N VAL A 12 5.08 6.49 0.07
CA VAL A 12 5.77 6.65 1.36
C VAL A 12 7.12 5.92 1.36
N ILE A 13 7.21 4.79 0.69
CA ILE A 13 8.43 4.00 0.54
C ILE A 13 8.86 3.86 -0.91
N ALA A 14 10.16 3.84 -1.19
CA ALA A 14 10.75 3.82 -2.54
C ALA A 14 10.51 2.54 -3.34
N LYS A 15 10.04 1.47 -2.69
CA LYS A 15 9.83 0.14 -3.31
C LYS A 15 8.50 -0.45 -2.89
N THR A 16 8.03 -1.45 -3.64
CA THR A 16 6.89 -2.25 -3.20
C THR A 16 7.25 -3.05 -1.95
N SER A 17 6.46 -2.90 -0.89
CA SER A 17 6.70 -3.49 0.43
C SER A 17 6.88 -5.01 0.40
N ILE A 18 6.06 -5.74 -0.37
CA ILE A 18 6.19 -7.20 -0.55
C ILE A 18 7.56 -7.56 -1.16
N ILE A 19 8.06 -6.76 -2.11
CA ILE A 19 9.38 -6.99 -2.73
C ILE A 19 10.50 -6.69 -1.73
N ALA A 20 10.35 -5.64 -0.93
CA ALA A 20 11.32 -5.32 0.12
C ALA A 20 11.49 -6.47 1.12
N TYR A 21 10.40 -7.12 1.51
CA TYR A 21 10.44 -8.28 2.41
C TYR A 21 10.84 -9.61 1.74
N ALA A 22 10.94 -9.70 0.40
CA ALA A 22 11.22 -10.96 -0.29
C ALA A 22 12.53 -11.66 0.17
N PRO A 23 13.68 -10.96 0.41
CA PRO A 23 14.88 -11.59 0.96
C PRO A 23 14.65 -12.19 2.35
N THR A 24 13.97 -11.48 3.22
CA THR A 24 13.63 -11.91 4.59
C THR A 24 12.69 -13.12 4.58
N LEU A 25 11.65 -13.09 3.74
CA LEU A 25 10.75 -14.22 3.53
C LEU A 25 11.49 -15.46 3.03
N ARG A 26 12.46 -15.27 2.12
CA ARG A 26 13.29 -16.37 1.62
C ARG A 26 14.19 -16.94 2.70
N LYS A 27 14.89 -16.10 3.47
CA LYS A 27 15.78 -16.51 4.58
C LYS A 27 15.03 -17.34 5.61
N ASN A 28 13.76 -17.03 5.86
CA ASN A 28 12.89 -17.72 6.82
C ASN A 28 12.07 -18.88 6.21
N GLY A 29 12.35 -19.29 4.96
CA GLY A 29 11.73 -20.46 4.33
C GLY A 29 10.31 -20.25 3.79
N TYR A 30 9.78 -19.03 3.81
CA TYR A 30 8.45 -18.71 3.25
C TYR A 30 8.45 -18.57 1.73
N LEU A 31 9.61 -18.31 1.11
CA LEU A 31 9.77 -18.23 -0.34
C LEU A 31 10.85 -19.20 -0.84
N SER A 32 10.50 -20.11 -1.74
CA SER A 32 11.50 -20.93 -2.44
C SER A 32 12.24 -20.13 -3.52
N VAL A 33 13.48 -20.53 -3.85
CA VAL A 33 14.29 -19.86 -4.88
C VAL A 33 13.57 -19.77 -6.25
N PRO A 34 12.96 -20.87 -6.76
CA PRO A 34 12.23 -20.80 -8.03
C PRO A 34 11.07 -19.81 -8.02
N MET A 35 10.44 -19.66 -6.86
CA MET A 35 9.31 -18.77 -6.64
C MET A 35 9.76 -17.31 -6.58
N ALA A 36 10.85 -17.01 -5.87
CA ALA A 36 11.44 -15.68 -5.81
C ALA A 36 11.86 -15.20 -7.21
N VAL A 37 12.50 -16.07 -8.01
CA VAL A 37 12.87 -15.77 -9.40
C VAL A 37 11.66 -15.51 -10.28
N ARG A 38 10.59 -16.32 -10.14
CA ARG A 38 9.35 -16.13 -10.92
C ARG A 38 8.62 -14.84 -10.54
N THR A 39 8.62 -14.46 -9.26
CA THR A 39 8.03 -13.20 -8.79
C THR A 39 8.83 -12.00 -9.31
N ALA A 40 10.17 -12.04 -9.22
CA ALA A 40 11.06 -11.00 -9.74
C ALA A 40 10.91 -10.84 -11.27
N TRP A 41 10.83 -11.95 -12.00
CA TRP A 41 10.61 -11.95 -13.46
C TRP A 41 9.24 -11.37 -13.83
N GLY A 42 8.18 -11.75 -13.10
CA GLY A 42 6.84 -11.20 -13.27
C GLY A 42 6.81 -9.68 -13.05
N HIS A 43 7.50 -9.19 -12.02
CA HIS A 43 7.62 -7.76 -11.74
C HIS A 43 8.41 -7.01 -12.84
N LEU A 44 9.47 -7.62 -13.36
CA LEU A 44 10.24 -7.04 -14.47
C LEU A 44 9.39 -6.91 -15.74
N LEU A 45 8.64 -7.96 -16.10
CA LEU A 45 7.72 -7.91 -17.24
C LEU A 45 6.62 -6.86 -17.05
N PHE A 46 6.06 -6.75 -15.84
CA PHE A 46 5.11 -5.71 -15.48
C PHE A 46 5.65 -4.29 -15.73
N LYS A 47 6.90 -4.03 -15.34
CA LYS A 47 7.55 -2.71 -15.52
C LYS A 47 7.76 -2.35 -17.00
N PHE A 48 7.99 -3.34 -17.88
CA PHE A 48 8.27 -3.08 -19.29
C PHE A 48 7.04 -3.10 -20.20
N PHE A 49 6.01 -3.88 -19.88
CA PHE A 49 4.86 -4.10 -20.75
C PHE A 49 3.56 -3.54 -20.22
N GLY A 50 3.58 -2.92 -19.03
CA GLY A 50 2.37 -2.48 -18.32
C GLY A 50 1.59 -3.67 -17.76
N ALA A 51 0.60 -3.40 -16.91
CA ALA A 51 -0.31 -4.41 -16.40
C ALA A 51 -1.72 -4.12 -16.86
N ASP A 52 -2.31 -5.09 -17.52
CA ASP A 52 -3.74 -5.17 -17.62
C ASP A 52 -4.33 -5.70 -16.28
N GLU A 53 -5.56 -5.39 -16.02
CA GLU A 53 -6.29 -5.80 -14.81
C GLU A 53 -6.25 -7.33 -14.59
N LYS A 54 -6.27 -8.10 -15.68
CA LYS A 54 -6.18 -9.57 -15.63
C LYS A 54 -4.82 -10.07 -15.12
N SER A 55 -3.73 -9.39 -15.48
CA SER A 55 -2.37 -9.72 -15.03
C SER A 55 -2.19 -9.40 -13.55
N LEU A 56 -2.76 -8.30 -13.06
CA LEU A 56 -2.79 -7.94 -11.63
C LEU A 56 -3.58 -8.97 -10.83
N ASP A 57 -4.77 -9.34 -11.27
CA ASP A 57 -5.59 -10.36 -10.59
C ASP A 57 -4.90 -11.74 -10.56
N LYS A 58 -4.22 -12.14 -11.63
CA LYS A 58 -3.43 -13.37 -11.67
C LYS A 58 -2.24 -13.34 -10.71
N ALA A 59 -1.54 -12.21 -10.62
CA ALA A 59 -0.44 -12.04 -9.67
C ALA A 59 -0.94 -12.11 -8.23
N ARG A 60 -2.05 -11.43 -7.91
CA ARG A 60 -2.73 -11.48 -6.62
C ARG A 60 -3.11 -12.93 -6.24
N LYS A 61 -3.84 -13.63 -7.10
CA LYS A 61 -4.24 -15.02 -6.86
C LYS A 61 -3.03 -15.94 -6.64
N THR A 62 -1.93 -15.68 -7.33
CA THR A 62 -0.70 -16.44 -7.13
C THR A 62 -0.11 -16.16 -5.75
N ALA A 63 -0.01 -14.89 -5.34
CA ALA A 63 0.49 -14.51 -4.02
C ALA A 63 -0.34 -15.14 -2.89
N LEU A 64 -1.67 -15.09 -2.99
CA LEU A 64 -2.58 -15.70 -2.02
C LEU A 64 -2.41 -17.21 -1.90
N ARG A 65 -2.28 -17.92 -3.04
CA ARG A 65 -1.99 -19.36 -3.02
C ARG A 65 -0.67 -19.68 -2.33
N LEU A 66 0.32 -18.83 -2.49
CA LEU A 66 1.64 -19.01 -1.87
C LEU A 66 1.60 -18.79 -0.36
N ALA A 67 0.73 -17.91 0.11
CA ALA A 67 0.53 -17.65 1.53
C ALA A 67 -0.34 -18.72 2.21
N THR A 68 -1.13 -19.49 1.45
CA THR A 68 -2.06 -20.50 2.02
C THR A 68 -1.34 -21.46 2.95
N GLY A 69 -1.89 -21.66 4.15
CA GLY A 69 -1.36 -22.52 5.20
C GLY A 69 -0.25 -21.88 6.06
N MET A 70 0.27 -20.69 5.69
CA MET A 70 1.22 -19.97 6.54
C MET A 70 0.51 -19.40 7.77
N ASN A 71 1.20 -19.37 8.91
CA ASN A 71 0.64 -18.83 10.15
C ASN A 71 0.72 -17.30 10.19
N GLN A 72 -0.42 -16.63 10.37
CA GLN A 72 -0.54 -15.16 10.38
C GLN A 72 0.31 -14.52 11.49
N LYS A 73 0.28 -15.08 12.72
CA LYS A 73 1.04 -14.52 13.85
C LYS A 73 2.55 -14.59 13.61
N ALA A 74 3.01 -15.68 12.99
CA ALA A 74 4.42 -15.83 12.61
C ALA A 74 4.81 -14.81 11.53
N MET A 75 3.93 -14.55 10.56
CA MET A 75 4.13 -13.53 9.53
C MET A 75 4.18 -12.11 10.13
N LYS A 76 3.21 -11.75 10.97
CA LYS A 76 3.21 -10.45 11.69
C LYS A 76 4.49 -10.25 12.50
N ARG A 77 4.95 -11.28 13.22
CA ARG A 77 6.21 -11.22 13.97
C ARG A 77 7.41 -11.01 13.04
N LEU A 78 7.51 -11.79 11.97
CA LEU A 78 8.61 -11.65 11.01
C LEU A 78 8.69 -10.24 10.43
N VAL A 79 7.55 -9.65 10.07
CA VAL A 79 7.49 -8.28 9.55
C VAL A 79 7.96 -7.29 10.61
N ARG A 80 7.43 -7.34 11.84
CA ARG A 80 7.81 -6.44 12.93
C ARG A 80 9.30 -6.55 13.30
N ASP A 81 9.81 -7.76 13.42
CA ASP A 81 11.21 -8.01 13.81
C ASP A 81 12.23 -7.52 12.79
N ASN A 82 11.82 -7.33 11.53
CA ASN A 82 12.69 -6.89 10.44
C ASN A 82 12.31 -5.51 9.85
N LEU A 83 11.36 -4.79 10.46
CA LEU A 83 10.83 -3.54 9.91
C LEU A 83 11.95 -2.49 9.76
N THR A 84 12.74 -2.26 10.79
CA THR A 84 13.85 -1.30 10.78
C THR A 84 14.90 -1.65 9.72
N GLU A 85 15.24 -2.93 9.56
CA GLU A 85 16.25 -3.35 8.57
C GLU A 85 15.72 -3.26 7.13
N VAL A 86 14.43 -3.57 6.92
CA VAL A 86 13.85 -3.73 5.58
C VAL A 86 13.18 -2.45 5.07
N ILE A 87 12.47 -1.73 5.93
CA ILE A 87 11.62 -0.61 5.52
C ILE A 87 12.27 0.75 5.77
N GLU A 88 12.85 1.01 6.95
CA GLU A 88 13.44 2.33 7.23
C GLU A 88 14.42 2.82 6.14
N PRO A 89 15.31 1.97 5.58
CA PRO A 89 16.25 2.44 4.55
C PRO A 89 15.59 2.85 3.22
N ILE A 90 14.30 2.59 3.06
CA ILE A 90 13.55 2.88 1.82
C ILE A 90 12.36 3.82 2.04
N VAL A 91 12.17 4.34 3.26
CA VAL A 91 11.20 5.40 3.53
C VAL A 91 11.74 6.70 2.92
N TYR A 92 10.89 7.47 2.27
CA TYR A 92 11.24 8.80 1.78
C TYR A 92 11.19 9.81 2.94
N ASP A 93 12.26 10.58 3.14
CA ASP A 93 12.32 11.61 4.17
C ASP A 93 11.23 12.68 3.93
N ASP A 94 11.03 13.10 2.69
CA ASP A 94 9.99 14.08 2.32
C ASP A 94 8.57 13.55 2.61
N ALA A 95 8.33 12.23 2.55
CA ALA A 95 7.05 11.65 2.93
C ALA A 95 6.82 11.70 4.44
N ILE A 96 7.88 11.51 5.24
CA ILE A 96 7.83 11.70 6.70
C ILE A 96 7.50 13.16 7.03
N ASP A 97 8.19 14.12 6.40
CA ASP A 97 7.94 15.55 6.61
C ASP A 97 6.48 15.93 6.29
N LEU A 98 5.92 15.38 5.20
CA LEU A 98 4.51 15.58 4.83
C LEU A 98 3.55 14.98 5.87
N ILE A 99 3.82 13.77 6.36
CA ILE A 99 3.03 13.11 7.40
C ILE A 99 3.04 13.95 8.68
N GLU A 100 4.22 14.41 9.10
CA GLU A 100 4.37 15.25 10.29
C GLU A 100 3.68 16.62 10.14
N ASP A 101 3.77 17.26 8.97
CA ASP A 101 3.08 18.51 8.68
C ASP A 101 1.55 18.37 8.79
N HIS A 102 0.98 17.28 8.25
CA HIS A 102 -0.43 16.99 8.42
C HIS A 102 -0.82 16.75 9.88
N LYS A 103 -0.02 16.03 10.64
CA LYS A 103 -0.25 15.79 12.07
C LYS A 103 -0.19 17.10 12.87
N LEU A 104 0.78 17.97 12.57
CA LEU A 104 0.90 19.30 13.21
C LEU A 104 -0.32 20.19 12.93
N LYS A 105 -0.96 20.03 11.78
CA LYS A 105 -2.20 20.74 11.41
C LYS A 105 -3.46 20.10 12.04
N GLY A 106 -3.32 18.98 12.74
CA GLY A 106 -4.43 18.26 13.37
C GLY A 106 -5.27 17.43 12.41
N HIS A 107 -4.75 17.12 11.23
CA HIS A 107 -5.39 16.23 10.27
C HIS A 107 -5.23 14.76 10.71
N LEU A 108 -6.26 13.95 10.46
CA LEU A 108 -6.14 12.50 10.60
C LEU A 108 -5.25 11.96 9.48
N VAL A 109 -4.14 11.32 9.81
CA VAL A 109 -3.28 10.67 8.82
C VAL A 109 -3.65 9.21 8.66
N VAL A 110 -3.87 8.76 7.42
CA VAL A 110 -4.32 7.40 7.09
C VAL A 110 -3.40 6.79 6.03
N LEU A 111 -2.81 5.64 6.34
CA LEU A 111 -2.02 4.87 5.39
C LEU A 111 -2.93 3.90 4.62
N ILE A 112 -2.89 3.91 3.29
CA ILE A 112 -3.74 3.05 2.46
C ILE A 112 -2.88 2.22 1.51
N SER A 113 -3.00 0.89 1.54
CA SER A 113 -2.18 0.05 0.66
C SER A 113 -2.89 -1.25 0.26
N ALA A 114 -2.62 -1.68 -0.97
CA ALA A 114 -2.97 -3.03 -1.44
C ALA A 114 -2.16 -4.14 -0.75
N SER A 115 -1.11 -3.79 -0.03
CA SER A 115 -0.31 -4.71 0.77
C SER A 115 -1.11 -5.28 1.97
N PRO A 116 -0.75 -6.48 2.46
CA PRO A 116 -1.48 -7.11 3.56
C PRO A 116 -1.38 -6.32 4.87
N THR A 117 -2.41 -6.43 5.70
CA THR A 117 -2.48 -5.84 7.06
C THR A 117 -1.23 -6.15 7.89
N GLU A 118 -0.64 -7.33 7.73
CA GLU A 118 0.58 -7.76 8.44
C GLU A 118 1.80 -6.89 8.14
N ILE A 119 1.81 -6.19 7.01
CA ILE A 119 2.86 -5.24 6.61
C ILE A 119 2.44 -3.81 6.96
N VAL A 120 1.21 -3.44 6.62
CA VAL A 120 0.76 -2.04 6.71
C VAL A 120 0.55 -1.60 8.16
N GLU A 121 -0.04 -2.45 9.01
CA GLU A 121 -0.29 -2.15 10.43
C GLU A 121 1.01 -1.84 11.21
N PRO A 122 2.05 -2.71 11.20
CA PRO A 122 3.30 -2.40 11.91
C PRO A 122 4.00 -1.15 11.36
N LEU A 123 3.87 -0.89 10.07
CA LEU A 123 4.47 0.28 9.46
C LEU A 123 3.74 1.56 9.84
N ALA A 124 2.41 1.55 9.85
CA ALA A 124 1.61 2.68 10.33
C ALA A 124 1.94 3.01 11.80
N GLU A 125 2.03 1.97 12.65
CA GLU A 125 2.47 2.12 14.05
C GLU A 125 3.87 2.74 14.16
N HIS A 126 4.82 2.28 13.35
CA HIS A 126 6.22 2.75 13.36
C HIS A 126 6.33 4.21 12.92
N LEU A 127 5.58 4.62 11.91
CA LEU A 127 5.53 5.99 11.42
C LEU A 127 4.61 6.90 12.25
N GLY A 128 3.98 6.37 13.30
CA GLY A 128 3.04 7.10 14.15
C GLY A 128 1.82 7.59 13.39
N ILE A 129 1.37 6.86 12.36
CA ILE A 129 0.18 7.16 11.57
C ILE A 129 -1.06 6.73 12.34
N ASP A 130 -2.13 7.53 12.29
CA ASP A 130 -3.30 7.40 13.17
C ASP A 130 -4.21 6.22 12.82
N ASP A 131 -4.30 5.86 11.52
CA ASP A 131 -5.20 4.81 11.03
C ASP A 131 -4.66 4.20 9.72
N PHE A 132 -5.14 3.04 9.34
CA PHE A 132 -4.73 2.41 8.09
C PHE A 132 -5.87 1.64 7.41
N ILE A 133 -5.77 1.50 6.08
CA ILE A 133 -6.61 0.66 5.24
C ILE A 133 -5.69 -0.28 4.44
N ALA A 134 -5.85 -1.59 4.62
CA ALA A 134 -4.98 -2.59 4.03
C ALA A 134 -5.77 -3.79 3.52
N THR A 135 -5.16 -4.57 2.65
CA THR A 135 -5.75 -5.86 2.24
C THR A 135 -5.81 -6.80 3.44
N THR A 136 -6.99 -7.33 3.73
CA THR A 136 -7.25 -8.21 4.88
C THR A 136 -7.36 -9.66 4.41
N PRO A 137 -6.32 -10.50 4.63
CA PRO A 137 -6.40 -11.92 4.31
C PRO A 137 -7.34 -12.66 5.27
N VAL A 138 -8.02 -13.70 4.77
CA VAL A 138 -8.82 -14.60 5.60
C VAL A 138 -7.91 -15.64 6.24
N VAL A 139 -8.12 -15.90 7.53
CA VAL A 139 -7.46 -16.98 8.28
C VAL A 139 -8.48 -18.02 8.79
N ASP A 140 -8.04 -19.25 8.88
CA ASP A 140 -8.82 -20.34 9.49
C ASP A 140 -8.79 -20.29 11.04
N SER A 141 -9.45 -21.27 11.67
CA SER A 141 -9.51 -21.39 13.15
C SER A 141 -8.15 -21.66 13.80
N GLU A 142 -7.13 -22.09 13.03
CA GLU A 142 -5.76 -22.30 13.51
C GLU A 142 -4.87 -21.06 13.26
N GLY A 143 -5.43 -19.98 12.70
CA GLY A 143 -4.72 -18.75 12.36
C GLY A 143 -3.81 -18.90 11.15
N ARG A 144 -4.16 -19.76 10.19
CA ARG A 144 -3.45 -19.95 8.93
C ARG A 144 -4.22 -19.31 7.79
N TYR A 145 -3.51 -18.69 6.85
CA TYR A 145 -4.14 -18.11 5.67
C TYR A 145 -4.87 -19.16 4.84
N THR A 146 -6.10 -18.86 4.46
CA THR A 146 -6.93 -19.74 3.60
C THR A 146 -6.61 -19.56 2.11
N GLY A 147 -5.96 -18.47 1.73
CA GLY A 147 -5.76 -18.05 0.35
C GLY A 147 -6.88 -17.16 -0.18
N GLU A 148 -7.81 -16.75 0.68
CA GLU A 148 -8.87 -15.79 0.39
C GLU A 148 -8.57 -14.43 1.03
N VAL A 149 -9.29 -13.38 0.59
CA VAL A 149 -9.26 -12.05 1.19
C VAL A 149 -10.66 -11.62 1.56
N GLU A 150 -10.82 -11.07 2.75
CA GLU A 150 -12.06 -10.44 3.20
C GLU A 150 -12.23 -9.07 2.53
N PHE A 151 -11.14 -8.31 2.44
CA PHE A 151 -11.11 -7.00 1.81
C PHE A 151 -9.83 -6.82 0.99
N TYR A 152 -9.94 -6.27 -0.21
CA TYR A 152 -8.81 -5.97 -1.10
C TYR A 152 -8.67 -4.46 -1.31
N ALA A 153 -7.67 -3.84 -0.69
CA ALA A 153 -7.45 -2.40 -0.69
C ALA A 153 -6.74 -1.89 -1.96
N ALA A 154 -7.36 -2.05 -3.14
CA ALA A 154 -6.77 -1.57 -4.40
C ALA A 154 -7.82 -0.95 -5.34
N GLY A 155 -7.39 -0.01 -6.18
CA GLY A 155 -8.23 0.63 -7.17
C GLY A 155 -9.46 1.30 -6.55
N SER A 156 -10.65 1.04 -7.10
CA SER A 156 -11.91 1.61 -6.61
C SER A 156 -12.25 1.22 -5.16
N HIS A 157 -11.78 0.06 -4.68
CA HIS A 157 -12.03 -0.35 -3.28
C HIS A 157 -11.32 0.55 -2.27
N LYS A 158 -10.17 1.16 -2.63
CA LYS A 158 -9.57 2.21 -1.78
C LYS A 158 -10.53 3.38 -1.60
N ALA A 159 -11.11 3.84 -2.71
CA ALA A 159 -12.08 4.94 -2.71
C ALA A 159 -13.33 4.62 -1.87
N GLU A 160 -13.86 3.41 -1.97
CA GLU A 160 -14.99 2.94 -1.18
C GLU A 160 -14.67 2.91 0.32
N ALA A 161 -13.49 2.37 0.67
CA ALA A 161 -13.03 2.32 2.06
C ALA A 161 -12.81 3.72 2.67
N ILE A 162 -12.30 4.68 1.87
CA ILE A 162 -12.18 6.09 2.30
C ILE A 162 -13.57 6.69 2.57
N LYS A 163 -14.56 6.47 1.70
CA LYS A 163 -15.93 6.96 1.90
C LYS A 163 -16.54 6.40 3.18
N ASP A 164 -16.37 5.11 3.42
CA ASP A 164 -16.84 4.46 4.64
C ASP A 164 -16.16 5.03 5.89
N LEU A 165 -14.82 5.14 5.88
CA LEU A 165 -14.06 5.75 6.98
C LEU A 165 -14.48 7.20 7.21
N SER A 166 -14.67 7.97 6.13
CA SER A 166 -15.09 9.37 6.20
C SER A 166 -16.47 9.54 6.82
N SER A 167 -17.39 8.65 6.48
CA SER A 167 -18.75 8.63 7.06
C SER A 167 -18.69 8.30 8.55
N ARG A 168 -17.89 7.30 8.95
CA ARG A 168 -17.75 6.88 10.36
C ARG A 168 -17.06 7.92 11.24
N LYS A 169 -16.06 8.60 10.72
CA LYS A 169 -15.24 9.58 11.47
C LYS A 169 -15.63 11.03 11.18
N ASN A 170 -16.65 11.30 10.37
CA ASN A 170 -17.09 12.64 9.99
C ASN A 170 -15.95 13.47 9.35
N ILE A 171 -15.27 12.90 8.34
CA ILE A 171 -14.17 13.52 7.60
C ILE A 171 -14.73 14.32 6.42
N SER A 172 -14.27 15.58 6.26
CA SER A 172 -14.55 16.41 5.10
C SER A 172 -13.60 16.06 3.96
N LEU A 173 -14.04 15.26 2.99
CA LEU A 173 -13.23 14.87 1.85
C LEU A 173 -12.83 16.06 0.98
N GLU A 174 -13.68 17.06 0.84
CA GLU A 174 -13.40 18.29 0.09
C GLU A 174 -12.20 19.06 0.66
N ASN A 175 -11.97 19.00 1.97
CA ASN A 175 -10.86 19.65 2.64
C ASN A 175 -9.71 18.69 2.98
N SER A 176 -9.74 17.47 2.44
CA SER A 176 -8.76 16.42 2.71
C SER A 176 -7.77 16.26 1.56
N TRP A 177 -6.68 15.55 1.83
CA TRP A 177 -5.58 15.27 0.89
C TRP A 177 -5.51 13.79 0.57
N ALA A 178 -5.02 13.45 -0.64
CA ALA A 178 -4.64 12.09 -1.00
C ALA A 178 -3.36 12.10 -1.84
N TYR A 179 -2.45 11.18 -1.53
CA TYR A 179 -1.12 11.05 -2.11
C TYR A 179 -0.95 9.67 -2.73
N SER A 180 -0.59 9.56 -4.01
CA SER A 180 -0.28 8.29 -4.69
C SER A 180 0.59 8.49 -5.93
N ASP A 181 1.43 7.48 -6.26
CA ASP A 181 2.22 7.40 -7.50
C ASP A 181 1.45 6.75 -8.65
N SER A 182 0.33 6.08 -8.36
CA SER A 182 -0.32 5.12 -9.26
C SER A 182 -1.57 5.65 -9.94
N SER A 183 -1.69 5.40 -11.25
CA SER A 183 -2.93 5.64 -12.00
C SER A 183 -4.11 4.77 -11.54
N THR A 184 -3.84 3.62 -10.92
CA THR A 184 -4.91 2.75 -10.37
C THR A 184 -5.58 3.37 -9.15
N ASP A 185 -4.94 4.35 -8.51
CA ASP A 185 -5.46 5.09 -7.35
C ASP A 185 -6.19 6.38 -7.74
N MET A 186 -6.38 6.62 -9.03
CA MET A 186 -7.15 7.77 -9.51
C MET A 186 -8.52 7.89 -8.84
N PRO A 187 -9.30 6.80 -8.62
CA PRO A 187 -10.57 6.90 -7.89
C PRO A 187 -10.41 7.42 -6.45
N MET A 188 -9.26 7.15 -5.79
CA MET A 188 -8.93 7.70 -4.46
C MET A 188 -8.60 9.18 -4.54
N LEU A 189 -7.77 9.57 -5.52
CA LEU A 189 -7.36 10.96 -5.72
C LEU A 189 -8.56 11.87 -6.07
N GLU A 190 -9.49 11.38 -6.86
CA GLU A 190 -10.71 12.13 -7.27
C GLU A 190 -11.72 12.33 -6.13
N LEU A 191 -11.58 11.64 -5.00
CA LEU A 191 -12.49 11.79 -3.87
C LEU A 191 -12.21 13.02 -3.01
N VAL A 192 -11.00 13.53 -3.05
CA VAL A 192 -10.55 14.58 -2.14
C VAL A 192 -10.41 15.92 -2.84
N GLY A 193 -10.50 17.01 -2.08
CA GLY A 193 -10.32 18.35 -2.65
C GLY A 193 -8.86 18.69 -2.94
N ASN A 194 -7.88 17.98 -2.35
CA ASN A 194 -6.45 18.22 -2.54
C ASN A 194 -5.71 16.93 -2.98
N PRO A 195 -5.92 16.48 -4.23
CA PRO A 195 -5.23 15.31 -4.76
C PRO A 195 -3.80 15.64 -5.17
N VAL A 196 -2.86 14.76 -4.83
CA VAL A 196 -1.42 14.92 -5.08
C VAL A 196 -0.85 13.66 -5.72
N ALA A 197 -0.31 13.79 -6.94
CA ALA A 197 0.44 12.74 -7.59
C ALA A 197 1.91 12.81 -7.19
N VAL A 198 2.42 11.72 -6.61
CA VAL A 198 3.78 11.60 -6.06
C VAL A 198 4.66 10.85 -7.04
N ASN A 199 5.81 11.42 -7.45
CA ASN A 199 6.76 10.77 -8.36
C ASN A 199 6.10 10.06 -9.55
N PRO A 200 5.07 10.64 -10.22
CA PRO A 200 4.29 9.92 -11.20
C PRO A 200 5.14 9.52 -12.41
N ASP A 201 5.05 8.25 -12.82
CA ASP A 201 5.55 7.78 -14.11
C ASP A 201 4.84 8.52 -15.27
N ARG A 202 5.25 8.32 -16.53
CA ARG A 202 4.75 9.08 -17.70
C ARG A 202 3.23 9.05 -17.85
N GLU A 203 2.59 7.90 -17.71
CA GLU A 203 1.15 7.74 -17.84
C GLU A 203 0.36 8.41 -16.70
N PRO A 204 0.65 8.12 -15.41
CA PRO A 204 0.02 8.83 -14.28
C PRO A 204 0.24 10.35 -14.33
N ARG A 205 1.43 10.79 -14.77
CA ARG A 205 1.74 12.22 -14.93
C ARG A 205 0.82 12.90 -15.93
N LYS A 206 0.62 12.30 -17.11
CA LYS A 206 -0.28 12.84 -18.13
C LYS A 206 -1.72 12.94 -17.61
N GLN A 207 -2.22 11.90 -16.95
CA GLN A 207 -3.54 11.90 -16.32
C GLN A 207 -3.67 12.96 -15.21
N ALA A 208 -2.62 13.14 -14.40
CA ALA A 208 -2.58 14.16 -13.36
C ALA A 208 -2.61 15.58 -13.96
N GLU A 209 -1.84 15.84 -15.02
CA GLU A 209 -1.84 17.12 -15.75
C GLU A 209 -3.21 17.40 -16.39
N GLU A 210 -3.83 16.41 -17.04
CA GLU A 210 -5.18 16.53 -17.66
C GLU A 210 -6.27 16.83 -16.62
N LYS A 211 -6.11 16.37 -15.38
CA LYS A 211 -7.06 16.55 -14.28
C LYS A 211 -6.67 17.66 -13.30
N ASN A 212 -5.63 18.44 -13.59
CA ASN A 212 -5.12 19.52 -12.75
C ASN A 212 -4.76 19.08 -11.32
N LEU A 213 -4.21 17.86 -11.16
CA LEU A 213 -3.70 17.41 -9.87
C LEU A 213 -2.39 18.10 -9.51
N SER A 214 -2.14 18.30 -8.23
CA SER A 214 -0.82 18.72 -7.74
C SER A 214 0.21 17.64 -8.01
N LEU A 215 1.42 18.02 -8.45
CA LEU A 215 2.52 17.09 -8.69
C LEU A 215 3.64 17.40 -7.70
N ILE A 216 4.13 16.37 -7.01
CA ILE A 216 5.32 16.46 -6.18
C ILE A 216 6.35 15.39 -6.56
N HIS A 217 7.62 15.72 -6.33
CA HIS A 217 8.74 14.79 -6.44
C HIS A 217 9.43 14.72 -5.09
N ILE A 218 9.54 13.54 -4.54
CA ILE A 218 10.14 13.24 -3.25
C ILE A 218 11.22 12.16 -3.38
#